data_368896ca6ab2901a2b7dc12a284a7f76
#
_entry.id   368896ca6ab2901a2b7dc12a284a7f76
#
_cell.length_a   1.000
_cell.length_b   1.000
_cell.length_c   1.000
_cell.angle_alpha   90.00
_cell.angle_beta   90.00
_cell.angle_gamma   90.00
#
_symmetry.space_group_name_H-M   'P 1'
#
loop_
_entity.id
_entity.type
_entity.pdbx_description
1 polymer ?
#
loop_
_entity_poly.entity_id
_entity_poly.type
_entity_poly.pdbx_seq_one_letter_code
_entity_poly.pdbx_strand_id
1 'polypeptide(L)'
;TYRLTYIEEDLEDSQKNKENLSLSIPLKTIDGLIKIMKLIDEEKIVVKSDGSKVFFKFSNVEILTRTIDLQFPDYKSILNNSQHNKKILLNTKDFLSVLRRTAIFVRDNKEAKNGGIFNFSNNKLLLTGTSENAQIKEEIVTIQEGGDLKISLNVRFLLDYISTIEGKVTVLELLNNKSSVIVKDEDNDKSLYFTMPLA
;
A
#
# COMPACT_ATOMS: atom_id res chain seq x y z
N THR A 1 -2.93 13.69 0.43
CA THR A 1 -2.42 12.29 0.55
C THR A 1 -2.41 11.68 -0.82
N TYR A 2 -1.27 11.12 -1.21
CA TYR A 2 -1.08 10.52 -2.54
C TYR A 2 -1.18 9.00 -2.52
N ARG A 3 -1.46 8.40 -1.37
CA ARG A 3 -1.58 6.94 -1.18
C ARG A 3 -2.55 6.59 -0.04
N LEU A 4 -3.19 5.42 -0.16
CA LEU A 4 -4.09 4.83 0.83
C LEU A 4 -3.89 3.32 0.81
N THR A 5 -3.87 2.69 1.99
CA THR A 5 -4.01 1.23 2.13
C THR A 5 -5.35 0.92 2.78
N TYR A 6 -6.08 0.01 2.18
CA TYR A 6 -7.31 -0.55 2.73
C TYR A 6 -7.07 -2.02 3.05
N ILE A 7 -7.44 -2.45 4.25
CA ILE A 7 -7.38 -3.84 4.68
C ILE A 7 -8.70 -4.14 5.40
N GLU A 8 -9.31 -5.27 5.04
CA GLU A 8 -10.50 -5.80 5.68
C GLU A 8 -10.20 -7.22 6.21
N GLU A 9 -10.54 -7.45 7.47
CA GLU A 9 -10.37 -8.75 8.12
C GLU A 9 -11.65 -9.16 8.82
N ASP A 10 -12.01 -10.44 8.70
CA ASP A 10 -13.14 -11.01 9.41
C ASP A 10 -12.72 -11.33 10.85
N LEU A 11 -13.44 -10.76 11.81
CA LEU A 11 -13.25 -11.11 13.21
C LEU A 11 -14.05 -12.38 13.54
N GLU A 12 -13.48 -13.26 14.37
CA GLU A 12 -14.22 -14.40 14.94
C GLU A 12 -15.43 -13.90 15.76
N ASP A 13 -16.49 -14.71 15.81
CA ASP A 13 -17.75 -14.33 16.49
C ASP A 13 -17.59 -13.96 17.95
N SER A 14 -16.63 -14.58 18.64
CA SER A 14 -16.27 -14.25 20.03
C SER A 14 -15.63 -12.86 20.20
N GLN A 15 -15.17 -12.26 19.10
CA GLN A 15 -14.47 -10.97 19.07
C GLN A 15 -15.36 -9.83 18.54
N LYS A 16 -16.56 -10.14 18.04
CA LYS A 16 -17.47 -9.14 17.51
C LYS A 16 -18.01 -8.25 18.64
N ASN A 17 -17.70 -6.97 18.56
CA ASN A 17 -18.30 -5.95 19.42
C ASN A 17 -19.77 -5.74 19.05
N LYS A 18 -20.58 -5.41 20.04
CA LYS A 18 -21.99 -5.02 19.84
C LYS A 18 -22.14 -3.63 19.21
N GLU A 19 -21.09 -2.82 19.24
CA GLU A 19 -21.06 -1.44 18.72
C GLU A 19 -19.98 -1.27 17.68
N ASN A 20 -20.30 -0.49 16.63
CA ASN A 20 -19.33 -0.12 15.63
C ASN A 20 -18.35 0.91 16.22
N LEU A 21 -17.07 0.60 16.21
CA LEU A 21 -16.02 1.46 16.70
C LEU A 21 -15.25 2.06 15.52
N SER A 22 -15.24 3.39 15.41
CA SER A 22 -14.45 4.12 14.39
C SER A 22 -13.43 4.99 15.08
N LEU A 23 -12.14 4.73 14.80
CA LEU A 23 -11.01 5.37 15.49
C LEU A 23 -9.94 5.81 14.50
N SER A 24 -9.49 7.06 14.63
CA SER A 24 -8.27 7.54 13.98
C SER A 24 -7.12 7.55 14.99
N ILE A 25 -6.14 6.67 14.80
CA ILE A 25 -5.06 6.44 15.77
C ILE A 25 -3.76 7.03 15.21
N PRO A 26 -2.95 7.78 16.02
CA PRO A 26 -1.68 8.30 15.59
C PRO A 26 -0.72 7.20 15.14
N LEU A 27 -0.04 7.40 14.01
CA LEU A 27 0.93 6.46 13.46
C LEU A 27 2.00 6.06 14.48
N LYS A 28 2.50 7.01 15.27
CA LYS A 28 3.49 6.74 16.33
C LYS A 28 3.00 5.71 17.35
N THR A 29 1.70 5.71 17.67
CA THR A 29 1.10 4.72 18.57
C THR A 29 1.09 3.35 17.91
N ILE A 30 0.69 3.27 16.65
CA ILE A 30 0.69 2.01 15.89
C ILE A 30 2.09 1.43 15.78
N ASP A 31 3.09 2.26 15.47
CA ASP A 31 4.51 1.83 15.42
C ASP A 31 4.99 1.29 16.78
N GLY A 32 4.55 1.93 17.87
CA GLY A 32 4.84 1.46 19.22
C GLY A 32 4.18 0.11 19.53
N LEU A 33 2.89 -0.02 19.21
CA LEU A 33 2.13 -1.26 19.37
C LEU A 33 2.79 -2.42 18.62
N ILE A 34 3.11 -2.24 17.34
CA ILE A 34 3.75 -3.27 16.51
C ILE A 34 5.07 -3.74 17.12
N LYS A 35 5.88 -2.81 17.63
CA LYS A 35 7.17 -3.14 18.26
C LYS A 35 7.00 -3.97 19.54
N ILE A 36 6.04 -3.58 20.37
CA ILE A 36 5.78 -4.25 21.65
C ILE A 36 5.15 -5.62 21.40
N MET A 37 4.17 -5.71 20.51
CA MET A 37 3.51 -6.98 20.17
C MET A 37 4.48 -8.03 19.59
N LYS A 38 5.53 -7.59 18.88
CA LYS A 38 6.59 -8.51 18.41
C LYS A 38 7.46 -9.09 19.54
N LEU A 39 7.44 -8.50 20.73
CA LEU A 39 8.21 -8.94 21.89
C LEU A 39 7.38 -9.77 22.86
N ILE A 40 6.07 -9.79 22.71
CA ILE A 40 5.13 -10.46 23.60
C ILE A 40 4.37 -11.49 22.78
N ASP A 41 4.43 -12.74 23.20
CA ASP A 41 3.69 -13.86 22.60
C ASP A 41 2.26 -13.87 23.18
N GLU A 42 1.41 -12.95 22.67
CA GLU A 42 0.02 -12.80 23.09
C GLU A 42 -0.89 -12.73 21.86
N GLU A 43 -1.85 -13.63 21.80
CA GLU A 43 -2.78 -13.72 20.65
C GLU A 43 -3.96 -12.75 20.76
N LYS A 44 -4.19 -12.15 21.94
CA LYS A 44 -5.39 -11.31 22.17
C LYS A 44 -5.01 -9.92 22.63
N ILE A 45 -5.62 -8.94 21.98
CA ILE A 45 -5.56 -7.54 22.38
C ILE A 45 -6.96 -7.03 22.69
N VAL A 46 -7.13 -6.39 23.84
CA VAL A 46 -8.37 -5.71 24.20
C VAL A 46 -8.24 -4.25 23.84
N VAL A 47 -9.16 -3.76 23.01
CA VAL A 47 -9.25 -2.35 22.62
C VAL A 47 -10.50 -1.74 23.23
N LYS A 48 -10.34 -0.63 23.95
CA LYS A 48 -11.45 0.15 24.53
C LYS A 48 -11.29 1.61 24.12
N SER A 49 -12.40 2.31 23.90
CA SER A 49 -12.37 3.74 23.60
C SER A 49 -13.52 4.47 24.30
N ASP A 50 -13.26 5.71 24.69
CA ASP A 50 -14.26 6.70 25.10
C ASP A 50 -14.56 7.74 24.01
N GLY A 51 -14.07 7.49 22.77
CA GLY A 51 -14.18 8.40 21.64
C GLY A 51 -12.99 9.36 21.51
N SER A 52 -12.47 9.87 22.61
CA SER A 52 -11.30 10.79 22.63
C SER A 52 -9.97 10.09 22.90
N LYS A 53 -10.04 8.96 23.57
CA LYS A 53 -8.88 8.12 23.94
C LYS A 53 -9.11 6.69 23.59
N VAL A 54 -8.03 5.98 23.30
CA VAL A 54 -8.01 4.54 23.05
C VAL A 54 -7.06 3.87 24.02
N PHE A 55 -7.55 2.79 24.64
CA PHE A 55 -6.79 1.93 25.52
C PHE A 55 -6.55 0.59 24.84
N PHE A 56 -5.31 0.19 24.76
CA PHE A 56 -4.89 -1.13 24.32
C PHE A 56 -4.35 -1.89 25.51
N LYS A 57 -4.88 -3.10 25.76
CA LYS A 57 -4.41 -3.97 26.83
C LYS A 57 -4.13 -5.36 26.28
N PHE A 58 -2.94 -5.87 26.55
CA PHE A 58 -2.51 -7.20 26.20
C PHE A 58 -1.42 -7.63 27.19
N SER A 59 -1.53 -8.87 27.72
CA SER A 59 -0.67 -9.34 28.79
C SER A 59 -0.62 -8.35 29.96
N ASN A 60 0.55 -7.94 30.40
CA ASN A 60 0.81 -6.95 31.45
C ASN A 60 1.05 -5.53 30.93
N VAL A 61 0.80 -5.29 29.63
CA VAL A 61 1.01 -3.99 28.98
C VAL A 61 -0.32 -3.26 28.80
N GLU A 62 -0.33 -2.00 29.17
CA GLU A 62 -1.44 -1.06 28.90
C GLU A 62 -0.89 0.17 28.18
N ILE A 63 -1.50 0.51 27.04
CA ILE A 63 -1.14 1.68 26.26
C ILE A 63 -2.36 2.58 26.12
N LEU A 64 -2.19 3.85 26.48
CA LEU A 64 -3.20 4.89 26.32
C LEU A 64 -2.73 5.86 25.26
N THR A 65 -3.60 6.17 24.30
CA THR A 65 -3.37 7.22 23.30
C THR A 65 -4.62 8.08 23.12
N ARG A 66 -4.44 9.29 22.61
CA ARG A 66 -5.55 10.13 22.14
C ARG A 66 -5.86 9.79 20.68
N THR A 67 -7.12 9.84 20.31
CA THR A 67 -7.56 9.79 18.92
C THR A 67 -7.19 11.06 18.18
N ILE A 68 -7.07 10.97 16.87
CA ILE A 68 -6.96 12.15 16.00
C ILE A 68 -8.38 12.61 15.68
N ASP A 69 -8.70 13.82 16.11
CA ASP A 69 -10.01 14.44 15.86
C ASP A 69 -10.03 15.12 14.49
N LEU A 70 -9.86 14.31 13.45
CA LEU A 70 -9.98 14.73 12.05
C LEU A 70 -10.88 13.75 11.32
N GLN A 71 -11.76 14.27 10.49
CA GLN A 71 -12.59 13.43 9.63
C GLN A 71 -11.69 12.60 8.71
N PHE A 72 -11.85 11.28 8.77
CA PHE A 72 -11.16 10.39 7.85
C PHE A 72 -11.67 10.60 6.42
N PRO A 73 -10.79 10.63 5.40
CA PRO A 73 -11.23 10.78 4.02
C PRO A 73 -12.25 9.70 3.62
N ASP A 74 -13.20 10.07 2.76
CA ASP A 74 -14.17 9.13 2.21
C ASP A 74 -13.49 8.14 1.26
N TYR A 75 -12.89 7.10 1.85
CA TYR A 75 -12.21 6.05 1.11
C TYR A 75 -13.18 5.18 0.31
N LYS A 76 -14.43 5.07 0.73
CA LYS A 76 -15.45 4.28 0.02
C LYS A 76 -15.73 4.86 -1.35
N SER A 77 -15.77 6.19 -1.47
CA SER A 77 -15.91 6.83 -2.78
C SER A 77 -14.70 6.57 -3.67
N ILE A 78 -13.49 6.50 -3.10
CA ILE A 78 -12.28 6.14 -3.84
C ILE A 78 -12.37 4.69 -4.35
N LEU A 79 -12.80 3.75 -3.51
CA LEU A 79 -12.98 2.35 -3.88
C LEU A 79 -14.04 2.18 -5.00
N ASN A 80 -15.19 2.83 -4.85
CA ASN A 80 -16.33 2.65 -5.74
C ASN A 80 -16.20 3.40 -7.08
N ASN A 81 -15.48 4.52 -7.11
CA ASN A 81 -15.33 5.36 -8.31
C ASN A 81 -14.09 5.00 -9.15
N SER A 82 -13.32 4.03 -8.74
CA SER A 82 -12.13 3.59 -9.47
C SER A 82 -12.54 2.78 -10.69
N GLN A 83 -12.69 3.44 -11.83
CA GLN A 83 -12.87 2.74 -13.11
C GLN A 83 -11.48 2.32 -13.61
N HIS A 84 -11.30 1.01 -13.82
CA HIS A 84 -10.07 0.46 -14.37
C HIS A 84 -10.43 -0.37 -15.60
N ASN A 85 -9.68 -0.20 -16.69
CA ASN A 85 -9.83 -0.96 -17.93
C ASN A 85 -8.54 -1.66 -18.37
N LYS A 86 -7.51 -1.56 -17.51
CA LYS A 86 -6.21 -2.21 -17.71
C LYS A 86 -5.88 -3.02 -16.47
N LYS A 87 -5.48 -4.25 -16.69
CA LYS A 87 -5.02 -5.16 -15.63
C LYS A 87 -3.65 -5.71 -15.99
N ILE A 88 -2.69 -5.56 -15.09
CA ILE A 88 -1.32 -6.02 -15.27
C ILE A 88 -0.98 -7.00 -14.15
N LEU A 89 -0.59 -8.20 -14.50
CA LEU A 89 -0.14 -9.22 -13.57
C LEU A 89 1.38 -9.34 -13.66
N LEU A 90 2.04 -9.32 -12.49
CA LEU A 90 3.48 -9.37 -12.35
C LEU A 90 3.87 -10.44 -11.33
N ASN A 91 4.95 -11.16 -11.58
CA ASN A 91 5.56 -11.98 -10.54
C ASN A 91 6.02 -11.07 -9.40
N THR A 92 5.52 -11.30 -8.18
CA THR A 92 5.78 -10.42 -7.02
C THR A 92 7.27 -10.33 -6.70
N LYS A 93 8.01 -11.44 -6.75
CA LYS A 93 9.44 -11.46 -6.42
C LYS A 93 10.27 -10.69 -7.44
N ASP A 94 9.98 -10.87 -8.74
CA ASP A 94 10.68 -10.17 -9.82
C ASP A 94 10.40 -8.67 -9.75
N PHE A 95 9.13 -8.31 -9.52
CA PHE A 95 8.73 -6.91 -9.40
C PHE A 95 9.38 -6.24 -8.17
N LEU A 96 9.37 -6.89 -7.02
CA LEU A 96 10.10 -6.41 -5.82
C LEU A 96 11.59 -6.21 -6.09
N SER A 97 12.22 -7.15 -6.78
CA SER A 97 13.64 -7.09 -7.10
C SER A 97 13.97 -5.86 -7.95
N VAL A 98 13.18 -5.62 -9.00
CA VAL A 98 13.31 -4.47 -9.89
C VAL A 98 13.05 -3.15 -9.15
N LEU A 99 12.00 -3.09 -8.33
CA LEU A 99 11.68 -1.90 -7.54
C LEU A 99 12.80 -1.56 -6.54
N ARG A 100 13.40 -2.57 -5.87
CA ARG A 100 14.51 -2.37 -4.93
C ARG A 100 15.73 -1.76 -5.62
N ARG A 101 16.12 -2.27 -6.79
CA ARG A 101 17.25 -1.72 -7.56
C ARG A 101 16.93 -0.30 -8.04
N THR A 102 15.74 -0.10 -8.62
CA THR A 102 15.34 1.22 -9.12
C THR A 102 15.27 2.26 -7.99
N ALA A 103 14.79 1.88 -6.78
CA ALA A 103 14.68 2.78 -5.64
C ALA A 103 16.01 3.44 -5.24
N ILE A 104 17.14 2.76 -5.48
CA ILE A 104 18.47 3.32 -5.21
C ILE A 104 18.76 4.52 -6.12
N PHE A 105 18.39 4.41 -7.40
CA PHE A 105 18.67 5.43 -8.41
C PHE A 105 17.73 6.64 -8.29
N VAL A 106 16.45 6.42 -7.99
CA VAL A 106 15.45 7.50 -8.00
C VAL A 106 15.36 8.30 -6.70
N ARG A 107 16.10 7.89 -5.66
CA ARG A 107 16.04 8.54 -4.34
C ARG A 107 16.41 10.01 -4.39
N ASP A 108 17.41 10.35 -5.15
CA ASP A 108 18.01 11.68 -5.22
C ASP A 108 17.62 12.43 -6.52
N ASN A 109 16.56 11.97 -7.19
CA ASN A 109 16.02 12.67 -8.36
C ASN A 109 15.38 14.00 -7.92
N LYS A 110 15.84 15.12 -8.49
CA LYS A 110 15.37 16.47 -8.14
C LYS A 110 14.00 16.81 -8.74
N GLU A 111 13.70 16.29 -9.93
CA GLU A 111 12.45 16.59 -10.64
C GLU A 111 11.27 15.80 -10.07
N ALA A 112 11.48 14.52 -9.77
CA ALA A 112 10.46 13.63 -9.25
C ALA A 112 11.05 12.68 -8.20
N LYS A 113 11.18 13.15 -6.96
CA LYS A 113 11.74 12.35 -5.86
C LYS A 113 11.07 10.98 -5.75
N ASN A 114 11.88 9.92 -5.85
CA ASN A 114 11.45 8.53 -5.90
C ASN A 114 10.57 8.17 -7.11
N GLY A 115 10.51 9.01 -8.15
CA GLY A 115 9.72 8.78 -9.35
C GLY A 115 10.39 7.78 -10.29
N GLY A 116 9.63 6.78 -10.77
CA GLY A 116 10.00 5.88 -11.83
C GLY A 116 9.00 5.92 -12.97
N ILE A 117 9.46 5.71 -14.19
CA ILE A 117 8.63 5.62 -15.38
C ILE A 117 8.37 4.15 -15.68
N PHE A 118 7.11 3.76 -15.58
CA PHE A 118 6.61 2.42 -15.87
C PHE A 118 5.99 2.43 -17.27
N ASN A 119 6.59 1.72 -18.19
CA ASN A 119 6.08 1.54 -19.54
C ASN A 119 5.64 0.08 -19.72
N PHE A 120 4.34 -0.13 -19.77
CA PHE A 120 3.70 -1.41 -20.00
C PHE A 120 3.38 -1.54 -21.49
N SER A 121 4.01 -2.48 -22.19
CA SER A 121 3.77 -2.74 -23.60
C SER A 121 4.21 -4.16 -23.97
N ASN A 122 3.48 -4.80 -24.89
CA ASN A 122 3.83 -6.13 -25.41
C ASN A 122 4.06 -7.20 -24.32
N ASN A 123 3.24 -7.22 -23.27
CA ASN A 123 3.40 -8.10 -22.11
C ASN A 123 4.74 -7.95 -21.39
N LYS A 124 5.28 -6.74 -21.36
CA LYS A 124 6.51 -6.39 -20.64
C LYS A 124 6.32 -5.09 -19.89
N LEU A 125 6.96 -5.00 -18.74
CA LEU A 125 7.22 -3.74 -18.04
C LEU A 125 8.66 -3.34 -18.31
N LEU A 126 8.85 -2.16 -18.89
CA LEU A 126 10.13 -1.45 -18.88
C LEU A 126 10.06 -0.37 -17.79
N LEU A 127 10.74 -0.57 -16.67
CA LEU A 127 10.88 0.41 -15.60
C LEU A 127 12.16 1.22 -15.77
N THR A 128 12.02 2.54 -15.87
CA THR A 128 13.15 3.47 -15.97
C THR A 128 13.22 4.34 -14.72
N GLY A 129 14.38 4.35 -14.08
CA GLY A 129 14.70 5.26 -12.98
C GLY A 129 15.87 6.16 -13.36
N THR A 130 15.82 7.44 -12.98
CA THR A 130 16.87 8.42 -13.30
C THR A 130 17.29 9.16 -12.03
N SER A 131 18.57 9.36 -11.86
CA SER A 131 19.19 10.28 -10.90
C SER A 131 19.92 11.40 -11.66
N GLU A 132 20.58 12.31 -10.95
CA GLU A 132 21.38 13.35 -11.61
C GLU A 132 22.49 12.81 -12.54
N ASN A 133 23.12 11.70 -12.16
CA ASN A 133 24.33 11.20 -12.80
C ASN A 133 24.19 9.79 -13.38
N ALA A 134 23.02 9.14 -13.22
CA ALA A 134 22.84 7.77 -13.64
C ALA A 134 21.38 7.44 -14.01
N GLN A 135 21.25 6.44 -14.86
CA GLN A 135 19.96 5.90 -15.26
C GLN A 135 19.96 4.38 -15.11
N ILE A 136 18.86 3.82 -14.64
CA ILE A 136 18.60 2.38 -14.63
C ILE A 136 17.43 2.07 -15.54
N LYS A 137 17.51 0.95 -16.27
CA LYS A 137 16.42 0.38 -17.06
C LYS A 137 16.31 -1.08 -16.72
N GLU A 138 15.13 -1.50 -16.30
CA GLU A 138 14.81 -2.86 -15.91
C GLU A 138 13.64 -3.36 -16.73
N GLU A 139 13.74 -4.57 -17.25
CA GLU A 139 12.66 -5.20 -18.02
C GLU A 139 12.22 -6.49 -17.33
N ILE A 140 10.91 -6.66 -17.13
CA ILE A 140 10.31 -7.92 -16.67
C ILE A 140 9.07 -8.26 -17.50
N VAL A 141 8.78 -9.57 -17.57
CA VAL A 141 7.58 -10.08 -18.24
C VAL A 141 6.35 -9.81 -17.39
N THR A 142 5.25 -9.48 -18.05
CA THR A 142 3.94 -9.27 -17.45
C THR A 142 2.88 -10.02 -18.22
N ILE A 143 1.69 -10.19 -17.64
CA ILE A 143 0.47 -10.49 -18.40
C ILE A 143 -0.34 -9.20 -18.40
N GLN A 144 -0.71 -8.71 -19.58
CA GLN A 144 -1.32 -7.41 -19.74
C GLN A 144 -2.66 -7.51 -20.46
N GLU A 145 -3.67 -6.89 -19.86
CA GLU A 145 -4.98 -6.67 -20.46
C GLU A 145 -5.23 -5.16 -20.59
N GLY A 146 -5.87 -4.74 -21.69
CA GLY A 146 -6.34 -3.35 -21.86
C GLY A 146 -5.36 -2.38 -22.55
N GLY A 147 -4.36 -2.89 -23.27
CA GLY A 147 -3.46 -2.09 -24.13
C GLY A 147 -2.35 -1.35 -23.38
N ASP A 148 -1.45 -0.72 -24.14
CA ASP A 148 -0.23 -0.12 -23.63
C ASP A 148 -0.48 1.08 -22.70
N LEU A 149 0.42 1.29 -21.75
CA LEU A 149 0.36 2.43 -20.83
C LEU A 149 1.76 2.83 -20.36
N LYS A 150 2.02 4.13 -20.39
CA LYS A 150 3.19 4.75 -19.77
C LYS A 150 2.73 5.66 -18.63
N ILE A 151 3.25 5.41 -17.43
CA ILE A 151 2.83 6.11 -16.20
C ILE A 151 4.04 6.37 -15.30
N SER A 152 4.03 7.50 -14.59
CA SER A 152 5.05 7.83 -13.59
C SER A 152 4.51 7.55 -12.19
N LEU A 153 5.18 6.69 -11.43
CA LEU A 153 4.76 6.30 -10.07
C LEU A 153 5.93 6.44 -9.08
N ASN A 154 5.58 6.66 -7.82
CA ASN A 154 6.56 6.67 -6.76
C ASN A 154 7.01 5.23 -6.43
N VAL A 155 8.24 4.90 -6.80
CA VAL A 155 8.84 3.57 -6.64
C VAL A 155 8.88 3.16 -5.17
N ARG A 156 9.17 4.10 -4.27
CA ARG A 156 9.23 3.83 -2.83
C ARG A 156 7.86 3.45 -2.27
N PHE A 157 6.82 4.15 -2.69
CA PHE A 157 5.45 3.87 -2.25
C PHE A 157 5.00 2.47 -2.68
N LEU A 158 5.32 2.07 -3.91
CA LEU A 158 5.04 0.72 -4.38
C LEU A 158 5.85 -0.33 -3.61
N LEU A 159 7.14 -0.07 -3.41
CA LEU A 159 8.02 -0.97 -2.67
C LEU A 159 7.53 -1.21 -1.24
N ASP A 160 7.10 -0.15 -0.54
CA ASP A 160 6.58 -0.24 0.83
C ASP A 160 5.40 -1.21 0.92
N TYR A 161 4.43 -1.14 -0.01
CA TYR A 161 3.26 -2.01 0.00
C TYR A 161 3.55 -3.40 -0.56
N ILE A 162 4.17 -3.50 -1.74
CA ILE A 162 4.39 -4.80 -2.41
C ILE A 162 5.29 -5.70 -1.56
N SER A 163 6.15 -5.14 -0.71
CA SER A 163 6.96 -5.92 0.23
C SER A 163 6.13 -6.65 1.30
N THR A 164 4.85 -6.31 1.47
CA THR A 164 3.92 -6.97 2.39
C THR A 164 3.04 -8.02 1.70
N ILE A 165 3.08 -8.12 0.38
CA ILE A 165 2.36 -9.14 -0.40
C ILE A 165 3.06 -10.49 -0.22
N GLU A 166 2.31 -11.49 0.21
CA GLU A 166 2.79 -12.87 0.40
C GLU A 166 2.55 -13.74 -0.84
N GLY A 167 1.58 -13.36 -1.68
CA GLY A 167 1.21 -14.06 -2.90
C GLY A 167 2.28 -13.98 -4.00
N LYS A 168 2.15 -14.89 -4.95
CA LYS A 168 3.11 -14.99 -6.07
C LYS A 168 2.90 -13.94 -7.15
N VAL A 169 1.69 -13.40 -7.25
CA VAL A 169 1.28 -12.48 -8.32
C VAL A 169 0.75 -11.17 -7.72
N THR A 170 1.40 -10.08 -8.10
CA THR A 170 0.93 -8.72 -7.84
C THR A 170 0.08 -8.24 -9.02
N VAL A 171 -1.09 -7.73 -8.73
CA VAL A 171 -2.02 -7.15 -9.73
C VAL A 171 -1.98 -5.63 -9.63
N LEU A 172 -1.83 -4.97 -10.78
CA LEU A 172 -2.03 -3.54 -10.94
C LEU A 172 -3.31 -3.32 -11.77
N GLU A 173 -4.22 -2.52 -11.26
CA GLU A 173 -5.41 -2.08 -11.99
C GLU A 173 -5.29 -0.58 -12.30
N LEU A 174 -5.41 -0.24 -13.59
CA LEU A 174 -5.13 1.11 -14.11
C LEU A 174 -6.21 1.54 -15.11
N LEU A 175 -6.34 2.84 -15.30
CA LEU A 175 -7.16 3.41 -16.37
C LEU A 175 -6.29 4.18 -17.35
N ASN A 176 -5.55 5.17 -16.87
CA ASN A 176 -4.68 6.05 -17.64
C ASN A 176 -3.53 6.56 -16.76
N ASN A 177 -2.73 7.46 -17.28
CA ASN A 177 -1.56 8.02 -16.58
C ASN A 177 -1.86 9.14 -15.57
N LYS A 178 -3.14 9.44 -15.32
CA LYS A 178 -3.58 10.50 -14.38
C LYS A 178 -4.50 9.96 -13.28
N SER A 179 -5.13 8.83 -13.51
CA SER A 179 -6.05 8.19 -12.55
C SER A 179 -5.28 7.39 -11.50
N SER A 180 -5.92 7.15 -10.37
CA SER A 180 -5.37 6.29 -9.32
C SER A 180 -5.03 4.89 -9.85
N VAL A 181 -4.02 4.30 -9.29
CA VAL A 181 -3.61 2.91 -9.51
C VAL A 181 -3.97 2.10 -8.28
N ILE A 182 -4.64 0.97 -8.49
CA ILE A 182 -4.84 -0.03 -7.44
C ILE A 182 -3.75 -1.09 -7.56
N VAL A 183 -3.19 -1.47 -6.43
CA VAL A 183 -2.23 -2.57 -6.30
C VAL A 183 -2.77 -3.55 -5.29
N LYS A 184 -2.78 -4.83 -5.62
CA LYS A 184 -3.24 -5.89 -4.74
C LYS A 184 -2.50 -7.21 -4.99
N ASP A 185 -2.66 -8.13 -4.05
CA ASP A 185 -2.34 -9.54 -4.25
C ASP A 185 -3.44 -10.19 -5.10
N GLU A 186 -3.09 -11.06 -6.05
CA GLU A 186 -4.08 -11.79 -6.85
C GLU A 186 -4.99 -12.67 -5.98
N ASP A 187 -4.43 -13.23 -4.91
CA ASP A 187 -5.12 -14.17 -4.02
C ASP A 187 -5.83 -13.47 -2.84
N ASN A 188 -5.72 -12.13 -2.69
CA ASN A 188 -6.29 -11.40 -1.58
C ASN A 188 -6.95 -10.08 -1.99
N ASP A 189 -8.26 -10.12 -2.19
CA ASP A 189 -9.07 -8.93 -2.50
C ASP A 189 -9.40 -8.06 -1.28
N LYS A 190 -9.07 -8.51 -0.06
CA LYS A 190 -9.32 -7.77 1.17
C LYS A 190 -8.22 -6.77 1.53
N SER A 191 -7.09 -6.79 0.79
CA SER A 191 -5.98 -5.85 0.95
C SER A 191 -5.73 -5.10 -0.35
N LEU A 192 -6.04 -3.80 -0.35
CA LEU A 192 -5.92 -2.94 -1.52
C LEU A 192 -5.02 -1.74 -1.22
N TYR A 193 -4.19 -1.39 -2.16
CA TYR A 193 -3.34 -0.21 -2.08
C TYR A 193 -3.63 0.73 -3.24
N PHE A 194 -3.84 2.00 -2.92
CA PHE A 194 -4.11 3.06 -3.86
C PHE A 194 -2.94 4.03 -3.90
N THR A 195 -2.49 4.37 -5.09
CA THR A 195 -1.50 5.43 -5.28
C THR A 195 -1.86 6.30 -6.48
N MET A 196 -1.53 7.59 -6.36
CA MET A 196 -1.69 8.52 -7.48
C MET A 196 -0.41 8.57 -8.31
N PRO A 197 -0.53 8.72 -9.62
CA PRO A 197 0.60 9.03 -10.48
C PRO A 197 1.30 10.32 -10.05
N LEU A 198 2.58 10.39 -10.35
CA LEU A 198 3.34 11.64 -10.25
C LEU A 198 2.99 12.55 -11.43
N ALA A 199 2.90 13.84 -11.15
CA ALA A 199 2.63 14.87 -12.18
C ALA A 199 3.84 15.06 -13.10
#